data_39a1d84810c49823c84f655a2d0e73f7
#
_entry.id   39a1d84810c49823c84f655a2d0e73f7
#
_cell.length_a   1.000
_cell.length_b   1.000
_cell.length_c   1.000
_cell.angle_alpha   90.00
_cell.angle_beta   90.00
_cell.angle_gamma   90.00
#
_symmetry.space_group_name_H-M   'P 1'
#
loop_
_entity.id
_entity.type
_entity.pdbx_description
1 polymer ?
#
loop_
_entity_poly.entity_id
_entity_poly.type
_entity_poly.pdbx_seq_one_letter_code
_entity_poly.pdbx_strand_id
1 'polypeptide(L)'
;PFLKLPFPVVILDAYFENLNCNYVVPNNRQGAYLATDYLISRRMKQPGYLQSAYPLRNFSERLEGFYHAVHDNGMSRSRCIIHQLSPSIDGAMADMLAVIDRGDALADCYFADNDLIAIGTIKALRLRGYKVPEQIAVVGFDNISEGRIIDPALTTISIPRHYMGQVAARELLSQIEAPRQHTCKIEVSANLIKRFSV
;
A
#
# COMPACT_ATOMS: atom_id res chain seq x y z
N PRO A 1 18.37 -6.50 -19.68
CA PRO A 1 18.19 -6.64 -21.15
C PRO A 1 17.50 -5.42 -21.74
N PHE A 2 16.35 -4.91 -21.17
CA PHE A 2 15.55 -3.81 -21.74
C PHE A 2 16.32 -2.49 -21.89
N LEU A 3 17.22 -2.14 -20.97
CA LEU A 3 18.00 -0.89 -21.03
C LEU A 3 19.11 -0.89 -22.11
N LYS A 4 19.32 -2.00 -22.81
CA LYS A 4 20.23 -2.09 -23.94
C LYS A 4 19.54 -1.94 -25.30
N LEU A 5 18.24 -1.68 -25.29
CA LEU A 5 17.46 -1.47 -26.50
C LEU A 5 17.80 -0.12 -27.14
N PRO A 6 17.74 0.02 -28.47
CA PRO A 6 18.09 1.24 -29.18
C PRO A 6 16.96 2.29 -29.15
N PHE A 7 16.09 2.23 -28.16
CA PHE A 7 14.97 3.17 -27.99
C PHE A 7 14.78 3.50 -26.50
N PRO A 8 14.18 4.66 -26.18
CA PRO A 8 13.94 5.08 -24.81
C PRO A 8 12.99 4.14 -24.09
N VAL A 9 13.17 4.01 -22.77
CA VAL A 9 12.34 3.19 -21.88
C VAL A 9 11.87 4.03 -20.70
N VAL A 10 10.60 3.90 -20.34
CA VAL A 10 10.02 4.44 -19.11
C VAL A 10 9.46 3.28 -18.29
N ILE A 11 9.91 3.13 -17.07
CA ILE A 11 9.39 2.10 -16.15
C ILE A 11 8.22 2.68 -15.36
N LEU A 12 7.10 1.97 -15.37
CA LEU A 12 5.86 2.37 -14.71
C LEU A 12 5.59 1.48 -13.48
N ASP A 13 5.18 2.09 -12.38
CA ASP A 13 4.78 1.43 -11.12
C ASP A 13 5.88 0.64 -10.39
N ALA A 14 7.10 0.66 -10.87
CA ALA A 14 8.25 0.03 -10.23
C ALA A 14 9.46 0.95 -10.27
N TYR A 15 10.32 0.88 -9.24
CA TYR A 15 11.55 1.64 -9.15
C TYR A 15 12.73 0.74 -8.76
N PHE A 16 13.84 0.90 -9.45
CA PHE A 16 15.08 0.16 -9.22
C PHE A 16 16.25 1.14 -9.08
N GLU A 17 16.83 1.26 -7.88
CA GLU A 17 17.88 2.24 -7.56
C GLU A 17 19.11 2.15 -8.47
N ASN A 18 19.45 0.93 -8.89
CA ASN A 18 20.67 0.66 -9.67
C ASN A 18 20.46 0.73 -11.20
N LEU A 19 19.27 1.16 -11.65
CA LEU A 19 18.99 1.30 -13.07
C LEU A 19 18.83 2.76 -13.45
N ASN A 20 19.68 3.24 -14.37
CA ASN A 20 19.56 4.58 -14.94
C ASN A 20 18.46 4.58 -16.01
N CYS A 21 17.23 4.89 -15.62
CA CYS A 21 16.02 4.87 -16.44
C CYS A 21 15.05 5.95 -15.98
N ASN A 22 14.09 6.31 -16.83
CA ASN A 22 12.97 7.15 -16.42
C ASN A 22 11.89 6.31 -15.71
N TYR A 23 11.31 6.88 -14.66
CA TYR A 23 10.32 6.20 -13.84
C TYR A 23 9.08 7.07 -13.63
N VAL A 24 7.90 6.45 -13.65
CA VAL A 24 6.66 7.04 -13.16
C VAL A 24 6.07 6.09 -12.12
N VAL A 25 6.03 6.50 -10.88
CA VAL A 25 5.63 5.66 -9.74
C VAL A 25 4.59 6.37 -8.86
N PRO A 26 3.77 5.63 -8.10
CA PRO A 26 2.95 6.24 -7.08
C PRO A 26 3.81 6.78 -5.93
N ASN A 27 3.39 7.87 -5.30
CA ASN A 27 4.01 8.31 -4.05
C ASN A 27 3.56 7.40 -2.90
N ASN A 28 4.25 6.26 -2.78
CA ASN A 28 3.96 5.22 -1.79
C ASN A 28 4.06 5.75 -0.36
N ARG A 29 5.08 6.59 -0.06
CA ARG A 29 5.29 7.17 1.29
C ARG A 29 4.14 8.06 1.67
N GLN A 30 3.73 8.98 0.77
CA GLN A 30 2.59 9.87 1.01
C GLN A 30 1.29 9.09 1.20
N GLY A 31 1.00 8.11 0.33
CA GLY A 31 -0.21 7.30 0.43
C GLY A 31 -0.29 6.55 1.74
N ALA A 32 0.79 5.89 2.15
CA ALA A 32 0.86 5.17 3.41
C ALA A 32 0.76 6.09 4.64
N TYR A 33 1.37 7.28 4.56
CA TYR A 33 1.21 8.31 5.59
C TYR A 33 -0.26 8.70 5.74
N LEU A 34 -0.94 9.04 4.65
CA LEU A 34 -2.37 9.42 4.67
C LEU A 34 -3.27 8.32 5.24
N ALA A 35 -3.02 7.06 4.88
CA ALA A 35 -3.76 5.91 5.39
C ALA A 35 -3.60 5.76 6.90
N THR A 36 -2.36 5.83 7.37
CA THR A 36 -2.00 5.61 8.77
C THR A 36 -2.45 6.77 9.65
N ASP A 37 -2.23 8.01 9.22
CA ASP A 37 -2.70 9.21 9.91
C ASP A 37 -4.23 9.20 10.06
N TYR A 38 -4.95 8.82 9.01
CA TYR A 38 -6.40 8.65 9.07
C TYR A 38 -6.81 7.57 10.08
N LEU A 39 -6.17 6.38 10.09
CA LEU A 39 -6.42 5.34 11.08
C LEU A 39 -6.24 5.86 12.50
N ILE A 40 -5.11 6.51 12.78
CA ILE A 40 -4.79 7.06 14.10
C ILE A 40 -5.84 8.11 14.50
N SER A 41 -6.17 9.05 13.60
CA SER A 41 -7.16 10.10 13.88
C SER A 41 -8.56 9.56 14.19
N ARG A 42 -8.93 8.41 13.63
CA ARG A 42 -10.24 7.77 13.83
C ARG A 42 -10.27 6.85 15.04
N ARG A 43 -9.17 6.17 15.33
CA ARG A 43 -9.13 5.12 16.37
C ARG A 43 -8.44 5.57 17.64
N MET A 44 -7.56 6.58 17.59
CA MET A 44 -6.73 7.06 18.71
C MET A 44 -5.92 5.92 19.36
N LYS A 45 -5.55 4.91 18.57
CA LYS A 45 -4.89 3.69 19.00
C LYS A 45 -3.58 3.48 18.24
N GLN A 46 -2.67 2.72 18.84
CA GLN A 46 -1.43 2.29 18.21
C GLN A 46 -1.75 1.38 17.01
N PRO A 47 -1.41 1.80 15.77
CA PRO A 47 -1.73 0.99 14.61
C PRO A 47 -0.79 -0.20 14.45
N GLY A 48 -1.28 -1.27 13.82
CA GLY A 48 -0.50 -2.36 13.29
C GLY A 48 -0.30 -2.23 11.77
N TYR A 49 0.55 -3.07 11.22
CA TYR A 49 0.87 -3.13 9.80
C TYR A 49 0.78 -4.56 9.26
N LEU A 50 0.07 -4.73 8.15
CA LEU A 50 -0.04 -6.00 7.44
C LEU A 50 0.91 -5.96 6.26
N GLN A 51 2.09 -6.53 6.46
CA GLN A 51 3.18 -6.53 5.52
C GLN A 51 3.08 -7.68 4.53
N SER A 52 3.37 -7.43 3.26
CA SER A 52 3.54 -8.49 2.28
C SER A 52 4.72 -9.40 2.63
N ALA A 53 4.54 -10.71 2.53
CA ALA A 53 5.61 -11.69 2.66
C ALA A 53 6.64 -11.60 1.50
N TYR A 54 6.29 -10.94 0.38
CA TYR A 54 7.20 -10.73 -0.74
C TYR A 54 7.80 -9.32 -0.68
N PRO A 55 9.14 -9.19 -0.64
CA PRO A 55 9.79 -7.90 -0.57
C PRO A 55 9.72 -7.17 -1.93
N LEU A 56 9.02 -6.05 -1.96
CA LEU A 56 9.00 -5.12 -3.10
C LEU A 56 9.36 -3.72 -2.61
N ARG A 57 10.04 -2.93 -3.44
CA ARG A 57 10.41 -1.55 -3.11
C ARG A 57 9.19 -0.70 -2.73
N ASN A 58 8.09 -0.83 -3.45
CA ASN A 58 6.85 -0.13 -3.15
C ASN A 58 6.36 -0.40 -1.71
N PHE A 59 6.44 -1.63 -1.24
CA PHE A 59 6.05 -2.01 0.12
C PHE A 59 7.00 -1.45 1.18
N SER A 60 8.31 -1.42 0.90
CA SER A 60 9.28 -0.76 1.80
C SER A 60 8.99 0.73 1.94
N GLU A 61 8.64 1.43 0.84
CA GLU A 61 8.27 2.84 0.86
C GLU A 61 6.94 3.07 1.61
N ARG A 62 5.97 2.14 1.51
CA ARG A 62 4.72 2.19 2.30
C ARG A 62 4.99 2.01 3.78
N LEU A 63 5.86 1.08 4.16
CA LEU A 63 6.27 0.90 5.57
C LEU A 63 6.98 2.14 6.12
N GLU A 64 7.82 2.81 5.32
CA GLU A 64 8.43 4.08 5.72
C GLU A 64 7.37 5.17 5.97
N GLY A 65 6.39 5.33 5.06
CA GLY A 65 5.28 6.27 5.24
C GLY A 65 4.41 5.96 6.46
N PHE A 66 4.15 4.67 6.73
CA PHE A 66 3.47 4.22 7.94
C PHE A 66 4.22 4.67 9.20
N TYR A 67 5.52 4.43 9.27
CA TYR A 67 6.31 4.82 10.44
C TYR A 67 6.44 6.33 10.61
N HIS A 68 6.44 7.10 9.51
CA HIS A 68 6.40 8.57 9.59
C HIS A 68 5.11 9.04 10.27
N ALA A 69 3.95 8.53 9.85
CA ALA A 69 2.67 8.90 10.48
C ALA A 69 2.60 8.48 11.95
N VAL A 70 3.12 7.30 12.30
CA VAL A 70 3.22 6.82 13.70
C VAL A 70 4.04 7.79 14.54
N HIS A 71 5.21 8.21 14.04
CA HIS A 71 6.10 9.16 14.72
C HIS A 71 5.45 10.53 14.91
N ASP A 72 4.86 11.10 13.85
CA ASP A 72 4.29 12.45 13.87
C ASP A 72 3.06 12.56 14.77
N ASN A 73 2.38 11.43 14.99
CA ASN A 73 1.29 11.32 15.98
C ASN A 73 1.79 10.96 17.41
N GLY A 74 3.09 11.08 17.68
CA GLY A 74 3.67 10.83 19.02
C GLY A 74 3.64 9.38 19.46
N MET A 75 3.46 8.43 18.54
CA MET A 75 3.38 7.00 18.85
C MET A 75 4.74 6.30 18.64
N SER A 76 4.93 5.14 19.29
CA SER A 76 6.20 4.42 19.24
C SER A 76 6.19 3.36 18.12
N ARG A 77 7.21 3.43 17.25
CA ARG A 77 7.46 2.41 16.24
C ARG A 77 7.61 0.99 16.83
N SER A 78 8.28 0.87 17.99
CA SER A 78 8.53 -0.42 18.65
C SER A 78 7.26 -1.08 19.21
N ARG A 79 6.15 -0.34 19.28
CA ARG A 79 4.86 -0.85 19.75
C ARG A 79 3.92 -1.24 18.61
N CYS A 80 4.32 -1.03 17.36
CA CYS A 80 3.53 -1.45 16.22
C CYS A 80 3.56 -2.97 16.06
N ILE A 81 2.40 -3.58 15.94
CA ILE A 81 2.26 -5.01 15.64
C ILE A 81 2.35 -5.19 14.13
N ILE A 82 3.26 -6.05 13.68
CA ILE A 82 3.46 -6.34 12.25
C ILE A 82 3.22 -7.82 12.01
N HIS A 83 2.32 -8.13 11.06
CA HIS A 83 2.12 -9.48 10.56
C HIS A 83 2.54 -9.56 9.10
N GLN A 84 3.30 -10.60 8.75
CA GLN A 84 3.67 -10.89 7.37
C GLN A 84 2.64 -11.82 6.76
N LEU A 85 2.04 -11.42 5.65
CA LEU A 85 0.94 -12.11 4.98
C LEU A 85 1.20 -12.25 3.47
N SER A 86 0.69 -13.29 2.87
CA SER A 86 0.74 -13.51 1.42
C SER A 86 -0.04 -12.42 0.68
N PRO A 87 0.46 -11.87 -0.45
CA PRO A 87 -0.18 -10.79 -1.18
C PRO A 87 -1.30 -11.28 -2.13
N SER A 88 -2.15 -12.15 -1.64
CA SER A 88 -3.39 -12.61 -2.29
C SER A 88 -4.51 -12.69 -1.26
N ILE A 89 -5.78 -12.62 -1.70
CA ILE A 89 -6.92 -12.65 -0.78
C ILE A 89 -6.94 -13.94 0.04
N ASP A 90 -6.83 -15.09 -0.63
CA ASP A 90 -6.94 -16.39 0.06
C ASP A 90 -5.70 -16.69 0.90
N GLY A 91 -4.50 -16.32 0.42
CA GLY A 91 -3.27 -16.44 1.18
C GLY A 91 -3.26 -15.57 2.43
N ALA A 92 -3.59 -14.28 2.30
CA ALA A 92 -3.67 -13.36 3.44
C ALA A 92 -4.75 -13.81 4.45
N MET A 93 -5.87 -14.36 3.98
CA MET A 93 -6.90 -14.91 4.83
C MET A 93 -6.38 -16.11 5.61
N ALA A 94 -5.70 -17.07 4.95
CA ALA A 94 -5.14 -18.25 5.60
C ALA A 94 -4.06 -17.87 6.63
N ASP A 95 -3.15 -16.98 6.26
CA ASP A 95 -2.07 -16.51 7.14
C ASP A 95 -2.63 -15.77 8.37
N MET A 96 -3.63 -14.89 8.18
CA MET A 96 -4.25 -14.15 9.28
C MET A 96 -5.08 -15.07 10.19
N LEU A 97 -5.75 -16.09 9.67
CA LEU A 97 -6.39 -17.13 10.48
C LEU A 97 -5.36 -17.84 11.35
N ALA A 98 -4.20 -18.19 10.80
CA ALA A 98 -3.12 -18.82 11.56
C ALA A 98 -2.57 -17.89 12.67
N VAL A 99 -2.46 -16.58 12.41
CA VAL A 99 -2.10 -15.57 13.43
C VAL A 99 -3.10 -15.58 14.58
N ILE A 100 -4.41 -15.52 14.28
CA ILE A 100 -5.47 -15.49 15.28
C ILE A 100 -5.51 -16.79 16.07
N ASP A 101 -5.42 -17.94 15.39
CA ASP A 101 -5.55 -19.28 16.00
C ASP A 101 -4.36 -19.61 16.90
N ARG A 102 -3.18 -19.01 16.68
CA ARG A 102 -2.03 -19.10 17.60
C ARG A 102 -2.17 -18.22 18.84
N GLY A 103 -3.14 -17.28 18.85
CA GLY A 103 -3.30 -16.31 19.94
C GLY A 103 -2.27 -15.16 19.89
N ASP A 104 -1.71 -14.88 18.71
CA ASP A 104 -0.78 -13.77 18.54
C ASP A 104 -1.48 -12.44 18.84
N ALA A 105 -0.75 -11.45 19.35
CA ALA A 105 -1.31 -10.13 19.66
C ALA A 105 -1.86 -9.45 18.39
N LEU A 106 -3.05 -8.87 18.50
CA LEU A 106 -3.68 -8.10 17.44
C LEU A 106 -3.70 -6.61 17.79
N ALA A 107 -3.55 -5.75 16.76
CA ALA A 107 -3.79 -4.31 16.90
C ALA A 107 -5.29 -3.99 16.70
N ASP A 108 -5.74 -2.88 17.30
CA ASP A 108 -7.11 -2.38 17.11
C ASP A 108 -7.35 -1.78 15.71
N CYS A 109 -6.30 -1.52 14.97
CA CYS A 109 -6.40 -1.05 13.59
C CYS A 109 -5.14 -1.39 12.79
N TYR A 110 -5.30 -1.62 11.49
CA TYR A 110 -4.23 -2.02 10.59
C TYR A 110 -4.21 -1.20 9.31
N PHE A 111 -3.00 -0.83 8.87
CA PHE A 111 -2.73 -0.48 7.48
C PHE A 111 -2.11 -1.70 6.77
N ALA A 112 -2.62 -2.06 5.60
CA ALA A 112 -2.14 -3.18 4.79
C ALA A 112 -1.36 -2.69 3.57
N ASP A 113 -0.31 -3.42 3.19
CA ASP A 113 0.52 -3.14 2.02
C ASP A 113 -0.29 -2.98 0.73
N ASN A 114 -1.39 -3.75 0.60
CA ASN A 114 -2.32 -3.61 -0.53
C ASN A 114 -3.74 -4.08 -0.14
N ASP A 115 -4.70 -3.86 -1.05
CA ASP A 115 -6.10 -4.21 -0.84
C ASP A 115 -6.32 -5.73 -0.76
N LEU A 116 -5.52 -6.55 -1.46
CA LEU A 116 -5.68 -8.02 -1.41
C LEU A 116 -5.40 -8.55 0.00
N ILE A 117 -4.33 -8.04 0.63
CA ILE A 117 -3.99 -8.36 2.02
C ILE A 117 -5.09 -7.84 2.97
N ALA A 118 -5.56 -6.60 2.77
CA ALA A 118 -6.62 -6.02 3.59
C ALA A 118 -7.91 -6.84 3.53
N ILE A 119 -8.34 -7.22 2.33
CA ILE A 119 -9.56 -8.03 2.10
C ILE A 119 -9.44 -9.41 2.75
N GLY A 120 -8.31 -10.09 2.54
CA GLY A 120 -8.06 -11.39 3.17
C GLY A 120 -8.08 -11.32 4.69
N THR A 121 -7.47 -10.27 5.26
CA THR A 121 -7.49 -10.01 6.70
C THR A 121 -8.91 -9.75 7.22
N ILE A 122 -9.72 -8.92 6.56
CA ILE A 122 -11.11 -8.66 6.96
C ILE A 122 -11.92 -9.96 6.96
N LYS A 123 -11.76 -10.79 5.93
CA LYS A 123 -12.42 -12.12 5.86
C LYS A 123 -12.02 -13.01 7.04
N ALA A 124 -10.72 -13.09 7.37
CA ALA A 124 -10.22 -13.89 8.49
C ALA A 124 -10.76 -13.41 9.84
N LEU A 125 -10.70 -12.09 10.08
CA LEU A 125 -11.21 -11.48 11.30
C LEU A 125 -12.70 -11.80 11.50
N ARG A 126 -13.53 -11.60 10.47
CA ARG A 126 -14.97 -11.90 10.54
C ARG A 126 -15.25 -13.37 10.77
N LEU A 127 -14.51 -14.29 10.17
CA LEU A 127 -14.63 -15.73 10.40
C LEU A 127 -14.34 -16.13 11.86
N ARG A 128 -13.50 -15.37 12.56
CA ARG A 128 -13.22 -15.56 13.99
C ARG A 128 -14.07 -14.67 14.91
N GLY A 129 -15.14 -14.05 14.37
CA GLY A 129 -16.11 -13.30 15.14
C GLY A 129 -15.71 -11.86 15.51
N TYR A 130 -14.57 -11.37 14.98
CA TYR A 130 -14.20 -9.96 15.16
C TYR A 130 -15.08 -9.06 14.29
N LYS A 131 -15.50 -7.94 14.87
CA LYS A 131 -16.26 -6.90 14.16
C LYS A 131 -15.33 -5.89 13.51
N VAL A 132 -15.51 -5.65 12.21
CA VAL A 132 -14.80 -4.66 11.42
C VAL A 132 -15.82 -3.62 10.95
N PRO A 133 -15.67 -2.34 11.29
CA PRO A 133 -14.51 -1.69 11.93
C PRO A 133 -14.56 -1.62 13.46
N GLU A 134 -15.60 -2.05 14.14
CA GLU A 134 -15.87 -1.69 15.56
C GLU A 134 -14.74 -2.15 16.50
N GLN A 135 -14.24 -3.38 16.34
CA GLN A 135 -13.14 -3.92 17.13
C GLN A 135 -11.80 -3.70 16.45
N ILE A 136 -11.72 -4.00 15.16
CA ILE A 136 -10.47 -3.88 14.37
C ILE A 136 -10.78 -3.15 13.06
N ALA A 137 -10.19 -1.97 12.86
CA ALA A 137 -10.29 -1.21 11.62
C ALA A 137 -9.18 -1.60 10.64
N VAL A 138 -9.46 -1.55 9.33
CA VAL A 138 -8.48 -1.90 8.30
C VAL A 138 -8.51 -0.89 7.16
N VAL A 139 -7.32 -0.40 6.75
CA VAL A 139 -7.12 0.40 5.52
C VAL A 139 -6.23 -0.37 4.57
N GLY A 140 -6.57 -0.36 3.29
CA GLY A 140 -5.77 -0.94 2.22
C GLY A 140 -5.01 0.08 1.38
N PHE A 141 -4.50 -0.39 0.25
CA PHE A 141 -3.80 0.41 -0.76
C PHE A 141 -4.09 -0.20 -2.14
N ASP A 142 -4.34 0.62 -3.16
CA ASP A 142 -4.55 0.35 -4.58
C ASP A 142 -5.96 0.65 -5.10
N ASN A 143 -7.01 0.70 -4.26
CA ASN A 143 -8.41 0.93 -4.62
C ASN A 143 -8.91 -0.02 -5.72
N ILE A 144 -8.73 -1.32 -5.52
CA ILE A 144 -9.22 -2.35 -6.44
C ILE A 144 -10.76 -2.50 -6.36
N SER A 145 -11.36 -3.09 -7.40
CA SER A 145 -12.82 -3.26 -7.51
C SER A 145 -13.42 -4.09 -6.37
N GLU A 146 -12.70 -5.15 -5.97
CA GLU A 146 -13.10 -6.09 -4.91
C GLU A 146 -13.31 -5.39 -3.56
N GLY A 147 -12.51 -4.35 -3.26
CA GLY A 147 -12.63 -3.57 -2.03
C GLY A 147 -13.94 -2.76 -1.93
N ARG A 148 -14.68 -2.58 -3.04
CA ARG A 148 -15.98 -1.89 -3.06
C ARG A 148 -17.14 -2.81 -2.74
N ILE A 149 -16.99 -4.11 -3.05
CA ILE A 149 -18.08 -5.09 -2.97
C ILE A 149 -18.02 -5.97 -1.71
N ILE A 150 -16.91 -5.94 -0.97
CA ILE A 150 -16.84 -6.62 0.33
C ILE A 150 -17.66 -5.87 1.38
N ASP A 151 -18.02 -6.58 2.45
CA ASP A 151 -18.68 -6.01 3.61
C ASP A 151 -17.79 -6.20 4.85
N PRO A 152 -17.38 -5.08 5.52
CA PRO A 152 -17.59 -3.68 5.12
C PRO A 152 -16.74 -3.28 3.91
N ALA A 153 -17.23 -2.32 3.10
CA ALA A 153 -16.47 -1.81 1.97
C ALA A 153 -15.15 -1.16 2.44
N LEU A 154 -14.05 -1.48 1.76
CA LEU A 154 -12.69 -1.17 2.18
C LEU A 154 -12.32 0.29 1.97
N THR A 155 -11.94 0.99 3.04
CA THR A 155 -11.20 2.24 3.01
C THR A 155 -9.79 1.96 2.48
N THR A 156 -9.32 2.76 1.52
CA THR A 156 -8.08 2.45 0.81
C THR A 156 -7.42 3.69 0.21
N ILE A 157 -6.16 3.57 -0.16
CA ILE A 157 -5.45 4.57 -0.95
C ILE A 157 -5.67 4.31 -2.44
N SER A 158 -6.12 5.32 -3.16
CA SER A 158 -6.32 5.29 -4.61
C SER A 158 -5.11 5.85 -5.34
N ILE A 159 -4.56 5.03 -6.25
CA ILE A 159 -3.50 5.42 -7.18
C ILE A 159 -4.16 5.88 -8.48
N PRO A 160 -3.81 7.06 -9.02
CA PRO A 160 -4.37 7.54 -10.28
C PRO A 160 -3.71 6.85 -11.50
N ARG A 161 -3.94 5.54 -11.67
CA ARG A 161 -3.27 4.68 -12.65
C ARG A 161 -3.36 5.21 -14.09
N HIS A 162 -4.53 5.72 -14.48
CA HIS A 162 -4.74 6.30 -15.81
C HIS A 162 -3.85 7.53 -16.04
N TYR A 163 -3.78 8.43 -15.06
CA TYR A 163 -2.92 9.61 -15.12
C TYR A 163 -1.43 9.22 -15.13
N MET A 164 -1.02 8.24 -14.34
CA MET A 164 0.36 7.72 -14.37
C MET A 164 0.72 7.19 -15.75
N GLY A 165 -0.20 6.46 -16.41
CA GLY A 165 -0.02 6.00 -17.79
C GLY A 165 0.15 7.16 -18.79
N GLN A 166 -0.64 8.22 -18.64
CA GLN A 166 -0.51 9.43 -19.46
C GLN A 166 0.84 10.13 -19.26
N VAL A 167 1.30 10.25 -18.00
CA VAL A 167 2.60 10.83 -17.67
C VAL A 167 3.73 10.00 -18.26
N ALA A 168 3.67 8.68 -18.13
CA ALA A 168 4.68 7.78 -18.70
C ALA A 168 4.74 7.87 -20.23
N ALA A 169 3.59 7.95 -20.90
CA ALA A 169 3.54 8.11 -22.35
C ALA A 169 4.12 9.45 -22.80
N ARG A 170 3.81 10.56 -22.10
CA ARG A 170 4.39 11.88 -22.40
C ARG A 170 5.91 11.89 -22.21
N GLU A 171 6.39 11.28 -21.13
CA GLU A 171 7.83 11.18 -20.87
C GLU A 171 8.54 10.37 -21.96
N LEU A 172 7.93 9.25 -22.39
CA LEU A 172 8.47 8.43 -23.48
C LEU A 172 8.52 9.19 -24.80
N LEU A 173 7.43 9.87 -25.19
CA LEU A 173 7.38 10.69 -26.40
C LEU A 173 8.42 11.82 -26.36
N SER A 174 8.55 12.52 -25.24
CA SER A 174 9.54 13.57 -25.06
C SER A 174 10.98 13.05 -25.24
N GLN A 175 11.27 11.82 -24.80
CA GLN A 175 12.58 11.18 -25.00
C GLN A 175 12.81 10.78 -26.46
N ILE A 176 11.77 10.45 -27.21
CA ILE A 176 11.86 10.14 -28.64
C ILE A 176 12.12 11.41 -29.46
N GLU A 177 11.40 12.49 -29.17
CA GLU A 177 11.48 13.76 -29.89
C GLU A 177 12.77 14.55 -29.58
N ALA A 178 13.20 14.53 -28.31
CA ALA A 178 14.38 15.24 -27.83
C ALA A 178 15.15 14.37 -26.81
N PRO A 179 16.03 13.48 -27.26
CA PRO A 179 16.79 12.59 -26.37
C PRO A 179 17.60 13.38 -25.34
N ARG A 180 17.45 13.03 -24.05
CA ARG A 180 18.17 13.62 -22.92
C ARG A 180 19.12 12.60 -22.30
N GLN A 181 20.23 13.10 -21.74
CA GLN A 181 21.21 12.23 -21.05
C GLN A 181 20.80 11.95 -19.59
N HIS A 182 19.93 12.77 -19.00
CA HIS A 182 19.48 12.58 -17.64
C HIS A 182 18.14 11.86 -17.58
N THR A 183 17.99 11.05 -16.54
CA THR A 183 16.77 10.34 -16.23
C THR A 183 16.06 11.03 -15.08
N CYS A 184 14.76 10.79 -14.96
CA CYS A 184 13.92 11.33 -13.88
C CYS A 184 13.06 10.24 -13.24
N LYS A 185 12.73 10.44 -11.96
CA LYS A 185 11.71 9.70 -11.24
C LYS A 185 10.55 10.64 -10.97
N ILE A 186 9.39 10.37 -11.57
CA ILE A 186 8.16 11.14 -11.36
C ILE A 186 7.30 10.39 -10.36
N GLU A 187 7.02 11.00 -9.22
CA GLU A 187 6.12 10.46 -8.21
C GLU A 187 4.74 11.11 -8.34
N VAL A 188 3.70 10.30 -8.48
CA VAL A 188 2.32 10.77 -8.61
C VAL A 188 1.60 10.59 -7.27
N SER A 189 1.01 11.68 -6.76
CA SER A 189 0.30 11.69 -5.48
C SER A 189 -0.90 10.73 -5.49
N ALA A 190 -1.12 10.09 -4.34
CA ALA A 190 -2.23 9.20 -4.09
C ALA A 190 -3.30 9.89 -3.22
N ASN A 191 -4.53 9.36 -3.23
CA ASN A 191 -5.66 9.90 -2.48
C ASN A 191 -6.29 8.86 -1.57
N LEU A 192 -6.70 9.24 -0.36
CA LEU A 192 -7.47 8.40 0.54
C LEU A 192 -8.94 8.34 0.10
N ILE A 193 -9.46 7.12 -0.07
CA ILE A 193 -10.88 6.83 -0.33
C ILE A 193 -11.48 6.23 0.94
N LYS A 194 -12.30 7.03 1.61
CA LYS A 194 -12.98 6.63 2.84
C LYS A 194 -14.21 5.79 2.52
N ARG A 195 -14.34 4.65 3.21
CA ARG A 195 -15.49 3.74 3.16
C ARG A 195 -15.82 3.25 4.58
N PHE A 196 -16.23 2.01 4.75
CA PHE A 196 -16.83 1.50 6.00
C PHE A 196 -15.90 0.59 6.83
N SER A 197 -14.65 0.35 6.40
CA SER A 197 -13.72 -0.50 7.16
C SER A 197 -12.91 0.24 8.24
N VAL A 198 -13.23 1.56 8.47
CA VAL A 198 -12.62 2.41 9.52
C VAL A 198 -13.69 3.23 10.21
#